data_87bdea9043661ec639f6df844f7bfd61
#
_entry.id   87bdea9043661ec639f6df844f7bfd61
#
_cell.length_a   1.000
_cell.length_b   1.000
_cell.length_c   1.000
_cell.angle_alpha   90.00
_cell.angle_beta   90.00
_cell.angle_gamma   90.00
#
_symmetry.space_group_name_H-M   'P 1'
#
loop_
_entity.id
_entity.type
_entity.pdbx_description
1 polymer ?
#
loop_
_entity_poly.entity_id
_entity_poly.type
_entity_poly.pdbx_seq_one_letter_code
_entity_poly.pdbx_strand_id
1 'polypeptide(L)'
;MERTRILIVDDEPSVGDALKLVLESSGYEVVLVTKGLDGIDQARTRRFGFSVVDLYLTDISGFQVISDLRNLQPQIPILLITAHGSPQVFDEAKRRGAVGALAKPFHPAELLKVIDSHLHGPTPDSA
;
A
#
# COMPACT_ATOMS: atom_id res chain seq x y z
N MET A 1 6.65 -2.11 -22.45
CA MET A 1 5.59 -2.40 -21.47
C MET A 1 5.69 -1.45 -20.31
N GLU A 2 4.57 -0.90 -19.91
CA GLU A 2 4.54 -0.03 -18.76
C GLU A 2 4.72 -0.84 -17.48
N ARG A 3 5.45 -0.27 -16.54
CA ARG A 3 5.58 -0.85 -15.21
C ARG A 3 4.32 -0.59 -14.40
N THR A 4 3.92 -1.54 -13.59
CA THR A 4 2.86 -1.32 -12.62
C THR A 4 3.33 -0.30 -11.59
N ARG A 5 2.50 0.72 -11.35
CA ARG A 5 2.84 1.79 -10.43
C ARG A 5 2.23 1.51 -9.07
N ILE A 6 3.05 1.64 -8.04
CA ILE A 6 2.65 1.40 -6.64
C ILE A 6 2.77 2.70 -5.86
N LEU A 7 1.72 3.04 -5.12
CA LEU A 7 1.71 4.21 -4.24
C LEU A 7 2.02 3.77 -2.81
N ILE A 8 3.06 4.34 -2.22
CA ILE A 8 3.38 4.12 -0.81
C ILE A 8 3.14 5.41 -0.05
N VAL A 9 2.33 5.34 0.99
CA VAL A 9 2.02 6.47 1.87
C VAL A 9 2.51 6.11 3.27
N ASP A 10 3.67 6.62 3.66
CA ASP A 10 4.31 6.31 4.94
C ASP A 10 5.20 7.48 5.35
N ASP A 11 4.99 8.01 6.55
CA ASP A 11 5.74 9.15 7.04
C ASP A 11 7.11 8.80 7.66
N GLU A 12 7.45 7.51 7.74
CA GLU A 12 8.78 7.08 8.19
C GLU A 12 9.70 6.90 6.98
N PRO A 13 10.67 7.81 6.76
CA PRO A 13 11.52 7.74 5.54
C PRO A 13 12.28 6.42 5.41
N SER A 14 12.77 5.87 6.52
CA SER A 14 13.55 4.63 6.47
C SER A 14 12.72 3.46 5.96
N VAL A 15 11.45 3.38 6.35
CA VAL A 15 10.54 2.32 5.89
C VAL A 15 10.22 2.52 4.41
N GLY A 16 9.83 3.74 4.04
CA GLY A 16 9.47 4.05 2.66
C GLY A 16 10.62 3.84 1.69
N ASP A 17 11.81 4.28 2.04
CA ASP A 17 12.99 4.11 1.19
C ASP A 17 13.35 2.64 0.98
N ALA A 18 13.28 1.84 2.05
CA ALA A 18 13.56 0.41 1.95
C ALA A 18 12.55 -0.31 1.05
N LEU A 19 11.27 0.01 1.20
CA LEU A 19 10.21 -0.56 0.37
C LEU A 19 10.38 -0.16 -1.10
N LYS A 20 10.66 1.11 -1.34
CA LYS A 20 10.87 1.62 -2.70
C LYS A 20 12.01 0.87 -3.39
N LEU A 21 13.12 0.70 -2.69
CA LEU A 21 14.28 -0.01 -3.24
C LEU A 21 13.92 -1.44 -3.65
N VAL A 22 13.26 -2.19 -2.77
CA VAL A 22 12.91 -3.58 -3.04
C VAL A 22 11.90 -3.67 -4.18
N LEU A 23 10.89 -2.83 -4.18
CA LEU A 23 9.84 -2.87 -5.21
C LEU A 23 10.37 -2.44 -6.57
N GLU A 24 11.20 -1.41 -6.63
CA GLU A 24 11.81 -0.98 -7.89
C GLU A 24 12.74 -2.04 -8.45
N SER A 25 13.49 -2.71 -7.58
CA SER A 25 14.34 -3.84 -7.98
C SER A 25 13.54 -5.00 -8.56
N SER A 26 12.27 -5.09 -8.23
CA SER A 26 11.38 -6.14 -8.73
C SER A 26 10.58 -5.71 -9.96
N GLY A 27 10.86 -4.54 -10.51
CA GLY A 27 10.28 -4.08 -11.76
C GLY A 27 9.07 -3.15 -11.62
N TYR A 28 8.72 -2.75 -10.41
CA TYR A 28 7.62 -1.81 -10.19
C TYR A 28 8.10 -0.37 -10.27
N GLU A 29 7.19 0.53 -10.64
CA GLU A 29 7.41 1.96 -10.49
C GLU A 29 6.81 2.37 -9.15
N VAL A 30 7.54 3.13 -8.33
CA VAL A 30 7.09 3.48 -6.99
C VAL A 30 6.95 5.00 -6.86
N VAL A 31 5.80 5.43 -6.36
CA VAL A 31 5.59 6.81 -5.92
C VAL A 31 5.49 6.77 -4.41
N LEU A 32 6.43 7.42 -3.74
CA LEU A 32 6.50 7.46 -2.28
C LEU A 32 6.13 8.86 -1.80
N VAL A 33 5.12 8.94 -0.95
CA VAL A 33 4.72 10.19 -0.29
C VAL A 33 4.67 9.97 1.21
N THR A 34 4.83 11.05 1.98
CA THR A 34 4.87 10.98 3.43
C THR A 34 3.58 11.45 4.10
N LYS A 35 2.68 12.06 3.34
CA LYS A 35 1.41 12.56 3.87
C LYS A 35 0.25 11.93 3.13
N GLY A 36 -0.83 11.68 3.89
CA GLY A 36 -2.03 11.09 3.31
C GLY A 36 -2.67 11.95 2.23
N LEU A 37 -2.71 13.27 2.41
CA LEU A 37 -3.27 14.18 1.42
C LEU A 37 -2.47 14.14 0.12
N ASP A 38 -1.15 14.04 0.20
CA ASP A 38 -0.32 13.91 -1.00
C ASP A 38 -0.60 12.61 -1.74
N GLY A 39 -0.85 11.52 -0.99
CA GLY A 39 -1.22 10.24 -1.60
C GLY A 39 -2.54 10.33 -2.36
N ILE A 40 -3.52 10.98 -1.78
CA ILE A 40 -4.82 11.19 -2.41
C ILE A 40 -4.66 12.04 -3.68
N ASP A 41 -3.86 13.11 -3.61
CA ASP A 41 -3.60 13.95 -4.77
C ASP A 41 -2.94 13.19 -5.91
N GLN A 42 -1.98 12.31 -5.60
CA GLN A 42 -1.35 11.47 -6.62
C GLN A 42 -2.40 10.60 -7.33
N ALA A 43 -3.34 10.05 -6.57
CA ALA A 43 -4.35 9.16 -7.13
C ALA A 43 -5.40 9.89 -7.99
N ARG A 44 -5.50 11.22 -7.88
CA ARG A 44 -6.40 12.00 -8.74
C ARG A 44 -5.93 12.05 -10.18
N THR A 45 -4.62 11.98 -10.41
CA THR A 45 -4.02 12.20 -11.73
C THR A 45 -3.28 11.00 -12.28
N ARG A 46 -3.00 10.00 -11.45
CA ARG A 46 -2.25 8.81 -11.86
C ARG A 46 -3.00 7.55 -11.47
N ARG A 47 -2.89 6.52 -12.30
CA ARG A 47 -3.41 5.20 -11.95
C ARG A 47 -2.34 4.41 -11.21
N PHE A 48 -2.79 3.71 -10.16
CA PHE A 48 -1.94 2.83 -9.37
C PHE A 48 -2.49 1.42 -9.41
N GLY A 49 -1.60 0.44 -9.54
CA GLY A 49 -1.97 -0.97 -9.50
C GLY A 49 -2.06 -1.52 -8.08
N PHE A 50 -1.46 -0.82 -7.12
CA PHE A 50 -1.46 -1.22 -5.71
C PHE A 50 -1.10 -0.02 -4.85
N SER A 51 -1.59 0.02 -3.62
CA SER A 51 -1.18 1.04 -2.66
C SER A 51 -0.91 0.44 -1.28
N VAL A 52 0.11 0.95 -0.63
CA VAL A 52 0.47 0.63 0.75
C VAL A 52 0.29 1.89 1.59
N VAL A 53 -0.50 1.81 2.65
CA VAL A 53 -0.88 2.98 3.43
C VAL A 53 -0.61 2.73 4.92
N ASP A 54 0.19 3.59 5.53
CA ASP A 54 0.40 3.58 6.99
C ASP A 54 -0.85 4.15 7.68
N LEU A 55 -1.24 3.53 8.78
CA LEU A 55 -2.39 3.99 9.56
C LEU A 55 -2.12 5.35 10.21
N TYR A 56 -0.96 5.49 10.85
CA TYR A 56 -0.65 6.69 11.64
C TYR A 56 0.21 7.66 10.85
N LEU A 57 -0.45 8.50 10.07
CA LEU A 57 0.17 9.57 9.32
C LEU A 57 0.05 10.88 10.10
N THR A 58 0.85 11.88 9.74
CA THR A 58 0.88 13.14 10.49
C THR A 58 -0.27 14.08 10.16
N ASP A 59 -0.87 13.95 8.97
CA ASP A 59 -1.93 14.86 8.54
C ASP A 59 -3.33 14.26 8.68
N ILE A 60 -3.57 13.08 8.14
CA ILE A 60 -4.87 12.40 8.23
C ILE A 60 -4.65 10.92 8.53
N SER A 61 -5.71 10.25 8.98
CA SER A 61 -5.65 8.81 9.25
C SER A 61 -5.46 8.01 7.96
N GLY A 62 -4.70 6.93 8.04
CA GLY A 62 -4.60 5.97 6.93
C GLY A 62 -5.95 5.38 6.56
N PHE A 63 -6.89 5.27 7.49
CA PHE A 63 -8.25 4.83 7.18
C PHE A 63 -8.94 5.78 6.22
N GLN A 64 -8.74 7.10 6.41
CA GLN A 64 -9.31 8.09 5.50
C GLN A 64 -8.67 7.99 4.11
N VAL A 65 -7.36 7.77 4.08
CA VAL A 65 -6.65 7.58 2.80
C VAL A 65 -7.22 6.38 2.05
N ILE A 66 -7.44 5.26 2.74
CA ILE A 66 -8.01 4.06 2.11
C ILE A 66 -9.37 4.38 1.49
N SER A 67 -10.24 5.03 2.25
CA SER A 67 -11.59 5.37 1.78
C SER A 67 -11.54 6.26 0.54
N ASP A 68 -10.68 7.28 0.57
CA ASP A 68 -10.57 8.22 -0.55
C ASP A 68 -9.92 7.58 -1.79
N LEU A 69 -8.90 6.74 -1.60
CA LEU A 69 -8.30 6.01 -2.72
C LEU A 69 -9.31 5.08 -3.37
N ARG A 70 -10.10 4.40 -2.57
CA ARG A 70 -11.12 3.48 -3.07
C ARG A 70 -12.19 4.22 -3.88
N ASN A 71 -12.55 5.44 -3.46
CA ASN A 71 -13.50 6.27 -4.22
C ASN A 71 -12.90 6.75 -5.55
N LEU A 72 -11.62 7.09 -5.56
CA LEU A 72 -10.95 7.57 -6.77
C LEU A 72 -10.63 6.45 -7.74
N GLN A 73 -10.23 5.29 -7.23
CA GLN A 73 -9.83 4.13 -8.03
C GLN A 73 -10.44 2.87 -7.43
N PRO A 74 -11.71 2.55 -7.78
CA PRO A 74 -12.46 1.47 -7.12
C PRO A 74 -11.83 0.09 -7.21
N GLN A 75 -10.95 -0.15 -8.18
CA GLN A 75 -10.31 -1.45 -8.36
C GLN A 75 -8.95 -1.58 -7.70
N ILE A 76 -8.43 -0.51 -7.10
CA ILE A 76 -7.08 -0.55 -6.53
C ILE A 76 -7.01 -1.46 -5.30
N PRO A 77 -6.08 -2.43 -5.25
CA PRO A 77 -5.81 -3.16 -4.02
C PRO A 77 -5.02 -2.28 -3.06
N ILE A 78 -5.45 -2.22 -1.80
CA ILE A 78 -4.83 -1.38 -0.79
C ILE A 78 -4.48 -2.23 0.42
N LEU A 79 -3.23 -2.15 0.88
CA LEU A 79 -2.75 -2.82 2.08
C LEU A 79 -2.46 -1.78 3.16
N LEU A 80 -3.06 -1.96 4.34
CA LEU A 80 -2.74 -1.14 5.49
C LEU A 80 -1.48 -1.67 6.17
N ILE A 81 -0.58 -0.78 6.57
CA ILE A 81 0.55 -1.14 7.44
C ILE A 81 0.46 -0.32 8.72
N THR A 82 0.85 -0.92 9.85
CA THR A 82 0.78 -0.22 11.13
C THR A 82 1.69 -0.85 12.18
N ALA A 83 2.29 -0.01 13.03
CA ALA A 83 3.06 -0.47 14.19
C ALA A 83 2.16 -0.94 15.32
N HIS A 84 0.87 -0.59 15.30
CA HIS A 84 -0.08 -0.85 16.39
C HIS A 84 -1.30 -1.63 15.87
N GLY A 85 -1.04 -2.77 15.26
CA GLY A 85 -2.09 -3.64 14.74
C GLY A 85 -2.89 -4.29 15.86
N SER A 86 -4.17 -4.53 15.59
CA SER A 86 -5.08 -5.28 16.44
C SER A 86 -6.16 -5.87 15.55
N PRO A 87 -6.93 -6.88 16.03
CA PRO A 87 -8.06 -7.38 15.25
C PRO A 87 -9.04 -6.29 14.85
N GLN A 88 -9.30 -5.31 15.74
CA GLN A 88 -10.21 -4.22 15.46
C GLN A 88 -9.69 -3.31 14.34
N VAL A 89 -8.39 -3.01 14.36
CA VAL A 89 -7.76 -2.19 13.31
C VAL A 89 -7.82 -2.94 11.97
N PHE A 90 -7.51 -4.21 11.96
CA PHE A 90 -7.51 -5.01 10.73
C PHE A 90 -8.94 -5.14 10.17
N ASP A 91 -9.93 -5.32 11.04
CA ASP A 91 -11.33 -5.38 10.60
C ASP A 91 -11.79 -4.04 10.02
N GLU A 92 -11.42 -2.93 10.63
CA GLU A 92 -11.76 -1.60 10.11
C GLU A 92 -11.12 -1.35 8.74
N ALA A 93 -9.86 -1.75 8.56
CA ALA A 93 -9.19 -1.63 7.28
C ALA A 93 -9.97 -2.36 6.18
N LYS A 94 -10.39 -3.59 6.46
CA LYS A 94 -11.17 -4.38 5.50
C LYS A 94 -12.52 -3.75 5.21
N ARG A 95 -13.21 -3.23 6.23
CA ARG A 95 -14.50 -2.54 6.04
C ARG A 95 -14.36 -1.34 5.12
N ARG A 96 -13.23 -0.66 5.16
CA ARG A 96 -12.96 0.49 4.30
C ARG A 96 -12.47 0.12 2.90
N GLY A 97 -12.24 -1.17 2.66
CA GLY A 97 -11.88 -1.67 1.35
C GLY A 97 -10.44 -2.11 1.18
N ALA A 98 -9.66 -2.17 2.25
CA ALA A 98 -8.31 -2.74 2.17
C ALA A 98 -8.40 -4.24 1.94
N VAL A 99 -7.42 -4.78 1.19
CA VAL A 99 -7.34 -6.23 0.97
C VAL A 99 -6.74 -6.96 2.16
N GLY A 100 -6.10 -6.24 3.07
CA GLY A 100 -5.52 -6.79 4.27
C GLY A 100 -4.73 -5.75 5.03
N ALA A 101 -4.00 -6.21 6.05
CA ALA A 101 -3.14 -5.36 6.85
C ALA A 101 -1.91 -6.14 7.28
N LEU A 102 -0.81 -5.43 7.47
CA LEU A 102 0.47 -6.01 7.86
C LEU A 102 1.04 -5.21 9.03
N ALA A 103 1.43 -5.91 10.08
CA ALA A 103 1.99 -5.27 11.28
C ALA A 103 3.47 -4.96 11.08
N LYS A 104 3.90 -3.78 11.50
CA LYS A 104 5.32 -3.41 11.59
C LYS A 104 5.91 -3.98 12.88
N PRO A 105 7.17 -4.38 12.90
CA PRO A 105 8.07 -4.44 11.76
C PRO A 105 7.79 -5.66 10.89
N PHE A 106 7.95 -5.50 9.58
CA PHE A 106 7.86 -6.60 8.63
C PHE A 106 9.08 -6.56 7.70
N HIS A 107 9.40 -7.69 7.12
CA HIS A 107 10.47 -7.75 6.14
C HIS A 107 9.94 -7.24 4.78
N PRO A 108 10.68 -6.41 4.04
CA PRO A 108 10.21 -5.93 2.73
C PRO A 108 9.81 -7.05 1.77
N ALA A 109 10.45 -8.22 1.88
CA ALA A 109 10.08 -9.38 1.05
C ALA A 109 8.66 -9.88 1.34
N GLU A 110 8.17 -9.74 2.57
CA GLU A 110 6.79 -10.11 2.90
C GLU A 110 5.79 -9.21 2.15
N LEU A 111 6.07 -7.92 2.12
CA LEU A 111 5.22 -6.97 1.39
C LEU A 111 5.26 -7.26 -0.11
N LEU A 112 6.44 -7.48 -0.66
CA LEU A 112 6.59 -7.81 -2.07
C LEU A 112 5.76 -9.03 -2.44
N LYS A 113 5.76 -10.04 -1.58
CA LYS A 113 4.98 -11.26 -1.80
C LYS A 113 3.48 -10.99 -1.86
N VAL A 114 2.99 -10.13 -0.97
CA VAL A 114 1.58 -9.73 -0.97
C VAL A 114 1.23 -8.99 -2.26
N ILE A 115 2.07 -8.04 -2.66
CA ILE A 115 1.86 -7.25 -3.87
C ILE A 115 1.86 -8.16 -5.10
N ASP A 116 2.86 -9.03 -5.23
CA ASP A 116 2.95 -9.95 -6.36
C ASP A 116 1.73 -10.86 -6.45
N SER A 117 1.23 -11.36 -5.33
CA SER A 117 0.06 -12.23 -5.33
C SER A 117 -1.20 -11.52 -5.82
N HIS A 118 -1.34 -10.23 -5.58
CA HIS A 118 -2.48 -9.45 -6.03
C HIS A 118 -2.37 -9.01 -7.49
N LEU A 119 -1.15 -8.78 -7.97
CA LEU A 119 -0.95 -8.26 -9.32
C LEU A 119 -0.75 -9.37 -10.36
N HIS A 120 -0.17 -10.50 -9.96
CA HIS A 120 0.17 -11.59 -10.86
C HIS A 120 -0.55 -12.89 -10.55
N GLY A 121 -1.33 -12.90 -9.46
CA GLY A 121 -2.01 -14.10 -8.98
C GLY A 121 -1.06 -15.13 -8.41
N PRO A 122 -1.57 -16.31 -8.03
CA PRO A 122 -0.71 -17.39 -7.53
C PRO A 122 0.23 -17.85 -8.63
N THR A 123 1.47 -18.18 -8.26
CA THR A 123 2.42 -18.72 -9.22
C THR A 123 1.98 -20.13 -9.64
N PRO A 124 2.38 -20.59 -10.85
CA PRO A 124 2.04 -21.95 -11.26
C PRO A 124 2.51 -23.03 -10.28
N ASP A 125 3.60 -22.79 -9.58
CA ASP A 125 4.15 -23.74 -8.62
C ASP A 125 3.32 -23.86 -7.36
N SER A 126 2.49 -22.87 -7.06
CA SER A 126 1.63 -22.88 -5.89
C SER A 126 0.22 -23.38 -6.18
N ALA A 127 -0.02 -23.72 -7.41
CA ALA A 127 -1.32 -24.23 -7.85
C ALA A 127 -1.49 -25.70 -7.46
#